data_a1a1e3d70e0664c3eb7c6dfd28ded188
#
_entry.id   a1a1e3d70e0664c3eb7c6dfd28ded188
#
_cell.length_a   1.000
_cell.length_b   1.000
_cell.length_c   1.000
_cell.angle_alpha   90.00
_cell.angle_beta   90.00
_cell.angle_gamma   90.00
#
_symmetry.space_group_name_H-M   'P 1'
#
loop_
_entity.id
_entity.type
_entity.pdbx_description
1 polymer ?
#
loop_
_entity_poly.entity_id
_entity_poly.type
_entity_poly.pdbx_seq_one_letter_code
_entity_poly.pdbx_strand_id
1 'polypeptide(L)'
;MDNFAFIIHPIDPKRDVSRKFPRLGKYLTVKQINFFSTFFPPLYISEITGIRSAATGTEIRGWFVACPYTPARMLELPEKTVYRKIVQTGKLAERLGARLLGLGAFTSVIGDAGLTIAKHLSIPVTTGDSYTVAVAVEAVREAARVMEIPLATATAAVVGATGAIGSVAAELIAREVPRLWLIGRRTEALEAVRARIAAQTPAEVRISTEMSALAEADLILTVTSAVDTVIEPEHLKPGAVVCDVARPRDVSAKVAAVRDDVLVIDGGMVAVPGEAVCFNFNFGFPPGLAYACMAETMALALEGRYESYTLGKHITVAQVEEIAQIAGKHGFKLGGFRSFERAVTPEQIERVKTRARPRSASAAKTTRSSRDPARAERGTGPGSAEEARR
;
A
#
# COMPACT_ATOMS: atom_id res chain seq x y z
N MET A 1 -7.09 -23.34 -23.42
CA MET A 1 -6.67 -21.96 -23.27
C MET A 1 -6.46 -21.70 -21.79
N ASP A 2 -5.31 -21.17 -21.46
CA ASP A 2 -4.98 -20.89 -20.08
C ASP A 2 -5.76 -19.68 -19.58
N ASN A 3 -6.41 -19.80 -18.42
CA ASN A 3 -7.34 -18.80 -17.95
C ASN A 3 -7.43 -18.75 -16.41
N PHE A 4 -7.96 -17.65 -15.92
CA PHE A 4 -8.11 -17.40 -14.50
C PHE A 4 -9.38 -16.59 -14.22
N ALA A 5 -9.76 -16.48 -12.97
CA ALA A 5 -10.69 -15.47 -12.52
C ALA A 5 -10.15 -14.74 -11.29
N PHE A 6 -10.63 -13.55 -11.06
CA PHE A 6 -10.28 -12.75 -9.89
C PHE A 6 -11.53 -12.20 -9.22
N ILE A 7 -11.66 -12.41 -7.91
CA ILE A 7 -12.77 -11.87 -7.13
C ILE A 7 -12.47 -10.43 -6.75
N ILE A 8 -13.36 -9.53 -7.14
CA ILE A 8 -13.39 -8.15 -6.68
C ILE A 8 -14.60 -7.92 -5.76
N HIS A 9 -14.56 -6.87 -4.97
CA HIS A 9 -15.71 -6.43 -4.16
C HIS A 9 -15.69 -4.90 -4.01
N PRO A 10 -16.82 -4.24 -3.68
CA PRO A 10 -16.86 -2.80 -3.49
C PRO A 10 -16.06 -2.40 -2.24
N ILE A 11 -14.89 -1.73 -2.44
CA ILE A 11 -14.05 -1.20 -1.34
C ILE A 11 -14.65 0.13 -0.88
N ASP A 12 -14.89 1.06 -1.79
CA ASP A 12 -15.73 2.24 -1.58
C ASP A 12 -17.12 1.95 -2.14
N PRO A 13 -18.12 1.67 -1.27
CA PRO A 13 -19.40 1.17 -1.71
C PRO A 13 -20.07 2.07 -2.75
N LYS A 14 -20.05 3.39 -2.54
CA LYS A 14 -20.74 4.33 -3.42
C LYS A 14 -20.05 4.49 -4.77
N ARG A 15 -18.73 4.67 -4.75
CA ARG A 15 -17.91 4.85 -5.94
C ARG A 15 -17.87 3.58 -6.79
N ASP A 16 -17.61 2.43 -6.17
CA ASP A 16 -17.41 1.18 -6.91
C ASP A 16 -18.72 0.62 -7.46
N VAL A 17 -19.83 0.76 -6.70
CA VAL A 17 -21.16 0.44 -7.25
C VAL A 17 -21.51 1.38 -8.41
N SER A 18 -21.18 2.67 -8.33
CA SER A 18 -21.42 3.62 -9.41
C SER A 18 -20.69 3.27 -10.71
N ARG A 19 -19.50 2.67 -10.63
CA ARG A 19 -18.70 2.25 -11.79
C ARG A 19 -19.41 1.20 -12.66
N LYS A 20 -20.16 0.28 -12.04
CA LYS A 20 -20.93 -0.75 -12.75
C LYS A 20 -22.40 -0.38 -12.90
N PHE A 21 -22.98 0.23 -11.89
CA PHE A 21 -24.40 0.59 -11.78
C PHE A 21 -24.57 2.08 -11.43
N PRO A 22 -24.38 3.01 -12.39
CA PRO A 22 -24.35 4.46 -12.09
C PRO A 22 -25.62 4.98 -11.39
N ARG A 23 -26.80 4.45 -11.75
CA ARG A 23 -28.06 4.84 -11.13
C ARG A 23 -28.13 4.40 -9.66
N LEU A 24 -27.73 3.16 -9.34
CA LEU A 24 -27.73 2.67 -7.96
C LEU A 24 -26.77 3.47 -7.09
N GLY A 25 -25.53 3.70 -7.56
CA GLY A 25 -24.56 4.49 -6.84
C GLY A 25 -24.97 5.96 -6.66
N LYS A 26 -25.77 6.53 -7.57
CA LYS A 26 -26.30 7.90 -7.44
C LYS A 26 -27.36 8.01 -6.34
N TYR A 27 -28.31 7.08 -6.29
CA TYR A 27 -29.50 7.21 -5.43
C TYR A 27 -29.38 6.51 -4.08
N LEU A 28 -28.60 5.42 -3.96
CA LEU A 28 -28.45 4.70 -2.70
C LEU A 28 -27.40 5.34 -1.81
N THR A 29 -27.69 5.40 -0.51
CA THR A 29 -26.70 5.73 0.53
C THR A 29 -25.76 4.56 0.79
N VAL A 30 -24.59 4.81 1.40
CA VAL A 30 -23.64 3.74 1.80
C VAL A 30 -24.34 2.69 2.69
N LYS A 31 -25.17 3.12 3.66
CA LYS A 31 -25.94 2.21 4.53
C LYS A 31 -26.88 1.31 3.74
N GLN A 32 -27.58 1.88 2.75
CA GLN A 32 -28.48 1.10 1.88
C GLN A 32 -27.70 0.13 0.99
N ILE A 33 -26.57 0.54 0.42
CA ILE A 33 -25.70 -0.35 -0.38
C ILE A 33 -25.24 -1.52 0.50
N ASN A 34 -24.74 -1.25 1.71
CA ASN A 34 -24.32 -2.29 2.66
C ASN A 34 -25.45 -3.27 2.98
N PHE A 35 -26.64 -2.75 3.27
CA PHE A 35 -27.80 -3.59 3.58
C PHE A 35 -28.20 -4.47 2.38
N PHE A 36 -28.38 -3.87 1.21
CA PHE A 36 -28.83 -4.61 0.02
C PHE A 36 -27.77 -5.56 -0.52
N SER A 37 -26.47 -5.29 -0.33
CA SER A 37 -25.38 -6.17 -0.76
C SER A 37 -25.53 -7.59 -0.21
N THR A 38 -26.21 -7.75 0.95
CA THR A 38 -26.49 -9.04 1.57
C THR A 38 -27.31 -9.96 0.67
N PHE A 39 -28.26 -9.42 -0.07
CA PHE A 39 -29.23 -10.16 -0.87
C PHE A 39 -28.78 -10.35 -2.32
N PHE A 40 -27.84 -9.55 -2.79
CA PHE A 40 -27.36 -9.70 -4.16
C PHE A 40 -26.59 -11.00 -4.38
N PRO A 41 -26.79 -11.67 -5.52
CA PRO A 41 -25.97 -12.81 -5.91
C PRO A 41 -24.56 -12.33 -6.34
N PRO A 42 -23.59 -13.26 -6.43
CA PRO A 42 -22.33 -12.99 -7.14
C PRO A 42 -22.58 -12.56 -8.58
N LEU A 43 -21.74 -11.65 -9.09
CA LEU A 43 -21.92 -11.02 -10.39
C LEU A 43 -20.70 -11.26 -11.28
N TYR A 44 -20.96 -11.58 -12.55
CA TYR A 44 -19.98 -11.41 -13.62
C TYR A 44 -19.79 -9.90 -13.90
N ILE A 45 -18.56 -9.46 -13.93
CA ILE A 45 -18.24 -8.04 -14.16
C ILE A 45 -17.74 -7.82 -15.58
N SER A 46 -16.63 -8.50 -15.97
CA SER A 46 -16.01 -8.32 -17.28
C SER A 46 -15.03 -9.44 -17.60
N GLU A 47 -14.68 -9.55 -18.87
CA GLU A 47 -13.57 -10.36 -19.36
C GLU A 47 -12.27 -9.53 -19.33
N ILE A 48 -11.16 -10.23 -19.10
CA ILE A 48 -9.80 -9.69 -19.13
C ILE A 48 -9.08 -10.32 -20.31
N THR A 49 -8.51 -9.50 -21.19
CA THR A 49 -7.86 -9.93 -22.43
C THR A 49 -6.53 -9.21 -22.66
N GLY A 50 -5.73 -9.72 -23.62
CA GLY A 50 -4.51 -9.07 -24.07
C GLY A 50 -3.31 -9.23 -23.12
N ILE A 51 -3.42 -10.09 -22.10
CA ILE A 51 -2.28 -10.40 -21.21
C ILE A 51 -1.39 -11.40 -21.93
N ARG A 52 -0.13 -11.01 -22.18
CA ARG A 52 0.81 -11.81 -22.97
C ARG A 52 2.18 -11.87 -22.30
N SER A 53 2.70 -13.09 -22.15
CA SER A 53 4.03 -13.32 -21.60
C SER A 53 5.12 -12.73 -22.49
N ALA A 54 6.02 -11.94 -21.91
CA ALA A 54 7.20 -11.44 -22.61
C ALA A 54 8.20 -12.55 -22.94
N ALA A 55 8.25 -13.63 -22.12
CA ALA A 55 9.19 -14.74 -22.33
C ALA A 55 8.70 -15.76 -23.34
N THR A 56 7.41 -16.11 -23.32
CA THR A 56 6.88 -17.25 -24.11
C THR A 56 5.95 -16.82 -25.24
N GLY A 57 5.47 -15.57 -25.22
CA GLY A 57 4.42 -15.12 -26.14
C GLY A 57 3.04 -15.70 -25.87
N THR A 58 2.89 -16.55 -24.84
CA THR A 58 1.62 -17.13 -24.44
C THR A 58 0.64 -16.04 -24.02
N GLU A 59 -0.60 -16.12 -24.50
CA GLU A 59 -1.68 -15.23 -24.10
C GLU A 59 -2.69 -15.96 -23.21
N ILE A 60 -3.14 -15.30 -22.15
CA ILE A 60 -4.16 -15.81 -21.24
C ILE A 60 -5.39 -14.93 -21.25
N ARG A 61 -6.52 -15.51 -20.82
CA ARG A 61 -7.76 -14.80 -20.56
C ARG A 61 -8.17 -14.89 -19.11
N GLY A 62 -8.94 -13.90 -18.64
CA GLY A 62 -9.46 -13.94 -17.29
C GLY A 62 -10.82 -13.29 -17.17
N TRP A 63 -11.39 -13.38 -15.98
CA TRP A 63 -12.67 -12.77 -15.64
C TRP A 63 -12.62 -12.08 -14.30
N PHE A 64 -13.23 -10.88 -14.23
CA PHE A 64 -13.63 -10.33 -12.94
C PHE A 64 -15.00 -10.86 -12.56
N VAL A 65 -15.08 -11.42 -11.36
CA VAL A 65 -16.32 -11.81 -10.69
C VAL A 65 -16.44 -11.03 -9.38
N ALA A 66 -17.63 -10.54 -9.05
CA ALA A 66 -17.82 -9.70 -7.88
C ALA A 66 -18.52 -10.44 -6.74
N CYS A 67 -17.89 -10.41 -5.57
CA CYS A 67 -18.58 -10.65 -4.30
C CYS A 67 -19.27 -9.33 -3.91
N PRO A 68 -20.59 -9.29 -3.73
CA PRO A 68 -21.33 -8.05 -3.49
C PRO A 68 -21.06 -7.40 -2.13
N TYR A 69 -20.51 -8.15 -1.17
CA TYR A 69 -20.27 -7.65 0.19
C TYR A 69 -19.18 -6.58 0.22
N THR A 70 -19.44 -5.53 0.98
CA THR A 70 -18.43 -4.49 1.31
C THR A 70 -17.56 -4.95 2.49
N PRO A 71 -16.38 -4.35 2.74
CA PRO A 71 -15.57 -4.66 3.92
C PRO A 71 -16.35 -4.54 5.23
N ALA A 72 -17.10 -3.46 5.42
CA ALA A 72 -17.93 -3.27 6.61
C ALA A 72 -18.93 -4.41 6.78
N ARG A 73 -19.59 -4.81 5.68
CA ARG A 73 -20.56 -5.91 5.72
C ARG A 73 -19.91 -7.26 5.99
N MET A 74 -18.71 -7.51 5.49
CA MET A 74 -17.96 -8.74 5.79
C MET A 74 -17.57 -8.84 7.27
N LEU A 75 -17.28 -7.70 7.92
CA LEU A 75 -16.97 -7.65 9.36
C LEU A 75 -18.19 -7.80 10.26
N GLU A 76 -19.36 -7.33 9.83
CA GLU A 76 -20.62 -7.43 10.60
C GLU A 76 -21.24 -8.83 10.58
N LEU A 77 -21.07 -9.56 9.47
CA LEU A 77 -21.71 -10.86 9.28
C LEU A 77 -20.89 -11.98 9.93
N PRO A 78 -21.57 -13.08 10.37
CA PRO A 78 -20.87 -14.29 10.79
C PRO A 78 -19.94 -14.79 9.67
N GLU A 79 -18.71 -15.14 10.03
CA GLU A 79 -17.65 -15.57 9.10
C GLU A 79 -18.14 -16.68 8.15
N LYS A 80 -18.87 -17.67 8.65
CA LYS A 80 -19.46 -18.75 7.84
C LYS A 80 -20.41 -18.22 6.73
N THR A 81 -21.10 -17.12 6.99
CA THR A 81 -21.97 -16.46 5.99
C THR A 81 -21.15 -15.77 4.91
N VAL A 82 -20.06 -15.12 5.32
CA VAL A 82 -19.12 -14.47 4.39
C VAL A 82 -18.43 -15.51 3.50
N TYR A 83 -17.90 -16.57 4.07
CA TYR A 83 -17.32 -17.69 3.31
C TYR A 83 -18.27 -18.27 2.29
N ARG A 84 -19.54 -18.52 2.68
CA ARG A 84 -20.55 -19.02 1.75
C ARG A 84 -20.73 -18.10 0.53
N LYS A 85 -20.72 -16.79 0.72
CA LYS A 85 -20.85 -15.83 -0.38
C LYS A 85 -19.62 -15.82 -1.27
N ILE A 86 -18.40 -15.87 -0.69
CA ILE A 86 -17.16 -15.93 -1.45
C ILE A 86 -17.07 -17.24 -2.24
N VAL A 87 -17.42 -18.38 -1.63
CA VAL A 87 -17.49 -19.68 -2.31
C VAL A 87 -18.51 -19.65 -3.47
N GLN A 88 -19.69 -19.04 -3.27
CA GLN A 88 -20.66 -18.86 -4.36
C GLN A 88 -20.07 -18.04 -5.51
N THR A 89 -19.24 -17.03 -5.19
CA THR A 89 -18.54 -16.22 -6.20
C THR A 89 -17.46 -17.04 -6.93
N GLY A 90 -16.71 -17.87 -6.21
CA GLY A 90 -15.76 -18.83 -6.80
C GLY A 90 -16.42 -19.85 -7.71
N LYS A 91 -17.59 -20.37 -7.31
CA LYS A 91 -18.39 -21.27 -8.16
C LYS A 91 -18.93 -20.59 -9.44
N LEU A 92 -19.12 -19.27 -9.43
CA LEU A 92 -19.39 -18.52 -10.66
C LEU A 92 -18.15 -18.53 -11.57
N ALA A 93 -16.94 -18.33 -11.02
CA ALA A 93 -15.71 -18.43 -11.76
C ALA A 93 -15.49 -19.82 -12.39
N GLU A 94 -15.76 -20.90 -11.63
CA GLU A 94 -15.73 -22.28 -12.17
C GLU A 94 -16.67 -22.47 -13.36
N ARG A 95 -17.90 -21.95 -13.29
CA ARG A 95 -18.86 -22.01 -14.40
C ARG A 95 -18.45 -21.21 -15.64
N LEU A 96 -17.63 -20.16 -15.45
CA LEU A 96 -17.02 -19.42 -16.55
C LEU A 96 -15.81 -20.15 -17.17
N GLY A 97 -15.36 -21.26 -16.55
CA GLY A 97 -14.26 -22.07 -17.01
C GLY A 97 -12.90 -21.63 -16.47
N ALA A 98 -12.86 -20.87 -15.38
CA ALA A 98 -11.60 -20.49 -14.75
C ALA A 98 -10.86 -21.73 -14.22
N ARG A 99 -9.52 -21.75 -14.40
CA ARG A 99 -8.62 -22.81 -13.91
C ARG A 99 -7.88 -22.41 -12.63
N LEU A 100 -7.89 -21.11 -12.29
CA LEU A 100 -7.28 -20.54 -11.09
C LEU A 100 -8.14 -19.37 -10.62
N LEU A 101 -8.31 -19.22 -9.31
CA LEU A 101 -9.06 -18.14 -8.71
C LEU A 101 -8.16 -17.29 -7.81
N GLY A 102 -8.09 -15.99 -8.11
CA GLY A 102 -7.50 -15.00 -7.21
C GLY A 102 -8.54 -14.39 -6.28
N LEU A 103 -8.18 -14.23 -5.01
CA LEU A 103 -8.95 -13.49 -4.02
C LEU A 103 -8.37 -12.08 -3.89
N GLY A 104 -9.22 -11.06 -3.84
CA GLY A 104 -8.79 -9.67 -3.75
C GLY A 104 -9.22 -8.97 -2.48
N ALA A 105 -8.37 -8.08 -1.98
CA ALA A 105 -8.62 -7.22 -0.84
C ALA A 105 -9.25 -7.98 0.35
N PHE A 106 -10.42 -7.59 0.85
CA PHE A 106 -11.02 -8.20 2.03
C PHE A 106 -11.41 -9.68 1.84
N THR A 107 -11.64 -10.15 0.62
CA THR A 107 -11.93 -11.58 0.39
C THR A 107 -10.72 -12.49 0.62
N SER A 108 -9.50 -11.94 0.57
CA SER A 108 -8.26 -12.66 0.90
C SER A 108 -7.93 -12.61 2.39
N VAL A 109 -8.41 -11.59 3.12
CA VAL A 109 -8.02 -11.33 4.52
C VAL A 109 -8.97 -11.98 5.52
N ILE A 110 -10.26 -12.13 5.15
CA ILE A 110 -11.29 -12.61 6.08
C ILE A 110 -10.97 -14.03 6.59
N GLY A 111 -11.10 -14.21 7.91
CA GLY A 111 -10.97 -15.49 8.58
C GLY A 111 -9.58 -16.14 8.43
N ASP A 112 -9.50 -17.24 7.68
CA ASP A 112 -8.29 -18.06 7.53
C ASP A 112 -7.49 -17.80 6.25
N ALA A 113 -7.69 -16.64 5.62
CA ALA A 113 -6.97 -16.23 4.41
C ALA A 113 -7.04 -17.27 3.28
N GLY A 114 -8.25 -17.62 2.91
CA GLY A 114 -8.56 -18.44 1.73
C GLY A 114 -8.52 -19.94 1.91
N LEU A 115 -8.03 -20.48 3.06
CA LEU A 115 -7.96 -21.94 3.29
C LEU A 115 -9.33 -22.62 3.23
N THR A 116 -10.33 -22.08 3.91
CA THR A 116 -11.70 -22.61 3.86
C THR A 116 -12.31 -22.44 2.47
N ILE A 117 -12.05 -21.36 1.78
CA ILE A 117 -12.56 -21.11 0.43
C ILE A 117 -12.00 -22.15 -0.54
N ALA A 118 -10.68 -22.39 -0.52
CA ALA A 118 -10.01 -23.37 -1.36
C ALA A 118 -10.57 -24.80 -1.18
N LYS A 119 -10.92 -25.18 0.06
CA LYS A 119 -11.53 -26.51 0.35
C LYS A 119 -12.92 -26.71 -0.28
N HIS A 120 -13.64 -25.65 -0.62
CA HIS A 120 -15.02 -25.72 -1.14
C HIS A 120 -15.12 -25.44 -2.66
N LEU A 121 -13.98 -25.25 -3.33
CA LEU A 121 -13.91 -25.05 -4.77
C LEU A 121 -13.13 -26.22 -5.41
N SER A 122 -13.42 -26.47 -6.69
CA SER A 122 -12.71 -27.49 -7.48
C SER A 122 -11.50 -26.93 -8.22
N ILE A 123 -11.39 -25.59 -8.29
CA ILE A 123 -10.22 -24.92 -8.85
C ILE A 123 -9.31 -24.37 -7.74
N PRO A 124 -7.98 -24.35 -7.95
CA PRO A 124 -7.05 -23.78 -7.00
C PRO A 124 -7.28 -22.29 -6.76
N VAL A 125 -6.83 -21.84 -5.59
CA VAL A 125 -7.06 -20.48 -5.08
C VAL A 125 -5.74 -19.85 -4.65
N THR A 126 -5.59 -18.55 -4.88
CA THR A 126 -4.49 -17.74 -4.31
C THR A 126 -5.01 -16.42 -3.76
N THR A 127 -4.42 -15.91 -2.67
CA THR A 127 -4.74 -14.60 -2.10
C THR A 127 -3.97 -13.46 -2.79
N GLY A 128 -2.87 -13.77 -3.46
CA GLY A 128 -2.01 -12.77 -4.08
C GLY A 128 -1.07 -12.05 -3.14
N ASP A 129 -1.03 -12.46 -1.87
CA ASP A 129 -0.29 -11.75 -0.83
C ASP A 129 1.24 -11.87 -1.01
N SER A 130 1.75 -13.00 -1.57
CA SER A 130 3.19 -13.18 -1.78
C SER A 130 3.74 -12.18 -2.80
N TYR A 131 3.07 -11.99 -3.92
CA TYR A 131 3.50 -11.00 -4.89
C TYR A 131 3.23 -9.56 -4.42
N THR A 132 2.22 -9.37 -3.59
CA THR A 132 1.98 -8.09 -2.91
C THR A 132 3.15 -7.69 -2.02
N VAL A 133 3.75 -8.63 -1.27
CA VAL A 133 4.99 -8.39 -0.50
C VAL A 133 6.12 -7.98 -1.43
N ALA A 134 6.38 -8.74 -2.50
CA ALA A 134 7.47 -8.46 -3.42
C ALA A 134 7.38 -7.05 -4.01
N VAL A 135 6.22 -6.70 -4.55
CA VAL A 135 5.98 -5.39 -5.19
C VAL A 135 6.01 -4.25 -4.18
N ALA A 136 5.52 -4.46 -2.96
CA ALA A 136 5.55 -3.45 -1.91
C ALA A 136 6.99 -3.12 -1.47
N VAL A 137 7.83 -4.14 -1.28
CA VAL A 137 9.24 -3.95 -0.94
C VAL A 137 10.00 -3.28 -2.09
N GLU A 138 9.75 -3.70 -3.35
CA GLU A 138 10.32 -3.06 -4.54
C GLU A 138 9.90 -1.57 -4.63
N ALA A 139 8.63 -1.25 -4.36
CA ALA A 139 8.14 0.13 -4.36
C ALA A 139 8.82 0.98 -3.29
N VAL A 140 9.05 0.44 -2.09
CA VAL A 140 9.80 1.14 -1.01
C VAL A 140 11.25 1.40 -1.45
N ARG A 141 11.94 0.42 -2.04
CA ARG A 141 13.31 0.56 -2.56
C ARG A 141 13.39 1.66 -3.64
N GLU A 142 12.50 1.59 -4.62
CA GLU A 142 12.47 2.57 -5.70
C GLU A 142 12.10 3.97 -5.20
N ALA A 143 11.17 4.07 -4.24
CA ALA A 143 10.86 5.34 -3.61
C ALA A 143 12.03 5.90 -2.79
N ALA A 144 12.77 5.06 -2.07
CA ALA A 144 14.00 5.46 -1.38
C ALA A 144 15.03 6.01 -2.39
N ARG A 145 15.21 5.31 -3.53
CA ARG A 145 16.13 5.72 -4.59
C ARG A 145 15.78 7.10 -5.17
N VAL A 146 14.53 7.33 -5.55
CA VAL A 146 14.12 8.62 -6.14
C VAL A 146 14.09 9.75 -5.12
N MET A 147 13.88 9.45 -3.85
CA MET A 147 13.96 10.41 -2.74
C MET A 147 15.37 10.62 -2.21
N GLU A 148 16.36 9.92 -2.77
CA GLU A 148 17.77 9.99 -2.35
C GLU A 148 17.98 9.62 -0.88
N ILE A 149 17.20 8.64 -0.38
CA ILE A 149 17.31 8.09 0.98
C ILE A 149 18.23 6.86 0.92
N PRO A 150 19.44 6.90 1.49
CA PRO A 150 20.35 5.76 1.47
C PRO A 150 19.84 4.66 2.42
N LEU A 151 19.52 3.48 1.92
CA LEU A 151 19.01 2.36 2.73
C LEU A 151 19.97 1.99 3.87
N ALA A 152 21.28 2.05 3.63
CA ALA A 152 22.32 1.72 4.62
C ALA A 152 22.31 2.61 5.88
N THR A 153 21.62 3.74 5.88
CA THR A 153 21.50 4.64 7.05
C THR A 153 20.06 4.90 7.44
N ALA A 154 19.10 4.45 6.63
CA ALA A 154 17.69 4.71 6.83
C ALA A 154 17.11 3.99 8.04
N THR A 155 16.10 4.59 8.63
CA THR A 155 15.19 3.93 9.56
C THR A 155 13.89 3.59 8.82
N ALA A 156 13.52 2.32 8.79
CA ALA A 156 12.25 1.89 8.23
C ALA A 156 11.21 1.61 9.32
N ALA A 157 9.93 1.62 8.94
CA ALA A 157 8.84 1.18 9.80
C ALA A 157 7.85 0.34 8.99
N VAL A 158 7.30 -0.70 9.61
CA VAL A 158 6.22 -1.51 9.05
C VAL A 158 5.01 -1.44 9.98
N VAL A 159 3.92 -0.84 9.51
CA VAL A 159 2.63 -0.79 10.21
C VAL A 159 1.79 -1.97 9.77
N GLY A 160 1.22 -2.70 10.73
CA GLY A 160 0.60 -4.00 10.47
C GLY A 160 1.61 -5.14 10.42
N ALA A 161 2.76 -5.00 11.10
CA ALA A 161 3.90 -5.91 11.08
C ALA A 161 3.59 -7.35 11.55
N THR A 162 2.45 -7.58 12.18
CA THR A 162 2.01 -8.93 12.62
C THR A 162 1.08 -9.63 11.61
N GLY A 163 0.71 -8.95 10.52
CA GLY A 163 -0.09 -9.51 9.44
C GLY A 163 0.74 -10.41 8.50
N ALA A 164 0.07 -11.16 7.64
CA ALA A 164 0.72 -12.06 6.68
C ALA A 164 1.73 -11.31 5.79
N ILE A 165 1.29 -10.23 5.13
CA ILE A 165 2.13 -9.40 4.27
C ILE A 165 3.17 -8.64 5.10
N GLY A 166 2.73 -7.95 6.18
CA GLY A 166 3.58 -7.06 6.96
C GLY A 166 4.76 -7.77 7.61
N SER A 167 4.57 -8.99 8.10
CA SER A 167 5.63 -9.74 8.80
C SER A 167 6.75 -10.17 7.86
N VAL A 168 6.43 -10.55 6.62
CA VAL A 168 7.43 -10.95 5.62
C VAL A 168 8.07 -9.72 4.96
N ALA A 169 7.29 -8.68 4.70
CA ALA A 169 7.83 -7.41 4.23
C ALA A 169 8.85 -6.81 5.22
N ALA A 170 8.54 -6.87 6.53
CA ALA A 170 9.46 -6.45 7.60
C ALA A 170 10.77 -7.24 7.58
N GLU A 171 10.70 -8.56 7.38
CA GLU A 171 11.89 -9.42 7.27
C GLU A 171 12.75 -9.05 6.06
N LEU A 172 12.14 -8.80 4.90
CA LEU A 172 12.85 -8.40 3.69
C LEU A 172 13.47 -7.00 3.83
N ILE A 173 12.74 -6.03 4.40
CA ILE A 173 13.23 -4.67 4.62
C ILE A 173 14.38 -4.67 5.63
N ALA A 174 14.32 -5.48 6.69
CA ALA A 174 15.37 -5.59 7.71
C ALA A 174 16.73 -6.07 7.15
N ARG A 175 16.75 -6.71 5.98
CA ARG A 175 18.00 -7.10 5.30
C ARG A 175 18.75 -5.93 4.68
N GLU A 176 18.10 -4.78 4.53
CA GLU A 176 18.59 -3.64 3.77
C GLU A 176 18.79 -2.37 4.60
N VAL A 177 18.14 -2.29 5.77
CA VAL A 177 18.21 -1.11 6.64
C VAL A 177 18.82 -1.45 8.01
N PRO A 178 19.56 -0.53 8.64
CA PRO A 178 20.14 -0.79 9.97
C PRO A 178 19.11 -0.71 11.10
N ARG A 179 17.98 -0.04 10.92
CA ARG A 179 16.96 0.16 11.96
C ARG A 179 15.56 -0.07 11.40
N LEU A 180 14.75 -0.83 12.15
CA LEU A 180 13.37 -1.15 11.77
C LEU A 180 12.42 -1.04 12.96
N TRP A 181 11.35 -0.28 12.79
CA TRP A 181 10.19 -0.28 13.68
C TRP A 181 9.13 -1.27 13.20
N LEU A 182 8.69 -2.15 14.09
CA LEU A 182 7.51 -2.99 13.88
C LEU A 182 6.34 -2.39 14.66
N ILE A 183 5.28 -2.00 13.96
CA ILE A 183 4.13 -1.35 14.58
C ILE A 183 2.88 -2.22 14.40
N GLY A 184 2.15 -2.42 15.50
CA GLY A 184 0.95 -3.23 15.52
C GLY A 184 0.26 -3.22 16.88
N ARG A 185 -0.91 -3.83 16.97
CA ARG A 185 -1.77 -3.75 18.16
C ARG A 185 -1.41 -4.70 19.30
N ARG A 186 -0.64 -5.78 19.04
CA ARG A 186 -0.37 -6.85 20.00
C ARG A 186 1.13 -7.00 20.22
N THR A 187 1.59 -6.62 21.39
CA THR A 187 3.01 -6.62 21.76
C THR A 187 3.63 -8.01 21.64
N GLU A 188 2.97 -9.08 22.11
CA GLU A 188 3.50 -10.44 22.07
C GLU A 188 3.71 -10.92 20.62
N ALA A 189 2.80 -10.55 19.72
CA ALA A 189 2.93 -10.89 18.31
C ALA A 189 4.06 -10.09 17.63
N LEU A 190 4.25 -8.82 18.01
CA LEU A 190 5.37 -8.00 17.55
C LEU A 190 6.70 -8.56 18.02
N GLU A 191 6.79 -8.99 19.28
CA GLU A 191 7.97 -9.63 19.85
C GLU A 191 8.34 -10.92 19.10
N ALA A 192 7.36 -11.74 18.72
CA ALA A 192 7.62 -12.95 17.94
C ALA A 192 8.19 -12.61 16.55
N VAL A 193 7.70 -11.57 15.89
CA VAL A 193 8.25 -11.09 14.60
C VAL A 193 9.64 -10.52 14.80
N ARG A 194 9.86 -9.70 15.84
CA ARG A 194 11.17 -9.14 16.19
C ARG A 194 12.21 -10.23 16.40
N ALA A 195 11.90 -11.24 17.21
CA ALA A 195 12.82 -12.34 17.49
C ALA A 195 13.20 -13.11 16.22
N ARG A 196 12.24 -13.35 15.31
CA ARG A 196 12.50 -14.00 14.03
C ARG A 196 13.43 -13.18 13.15
N ILE A 197 13.23 -11.87 13.05
CA ILE A 197 14.07 -10.97 12.24
C ILE A 197 15.48 -10.86 12.83
N ALA A 198 15.59 -10.67 14.15
CA ALA A 198 16.87 -10.55 14.85
C ALA A 198 17.75 -11.81 14.73
N ALA A 199 17.14 -12.98 14.53
CA ALA A 199 17.87 -14.22 14.28
C ALA A 199 18.49 -14.31 12.88
N GLN A 200 18.04 -13.46 11.93
CA GLN A 200 18.40 -13.55 10.51
C GLN A 200 19.12 -12.31 9.97
N THR A 201 19.04 -11.17 10.68
CA THR A 201 19.58 -9.89 10.19
C THR A 201 20.27 -9.13 11.34
N PRO A 202 21.27 -8.30 11.04
CA PRO A 202 21.93 -7.45 12.03
C PRO A 202 21.13 -6.18 12.37
N ALA A 203 19.96 -5.97 11.80
CA ALA A 203 19.17 -4.75 11.97
C ALA A 203 18.71 -4.60 13.44
N GLU A 204 18.78 -3.39 13.97
CA GLU A 204 18.16 -3.04 15.25
C GLU A 204 16.64 -2.98 15.06
N VAL A 205 15.94 -3.96 15.62
CA VAL A 205 14.47 -4.06 15.49
C VAL A 205 13.80 -3.61 16.78
N ARG A 206 12.99 -2.57 16.67
CA ARG A 206 12.17 -2.01 17.75
C ARG A 206 10.70 -2.31 17.51
N ILE A 207 9.90 -2.32 18.56
CA ILE A 207 8.45 -2.53 18.48
C ILE A 207 7.69 -1.36 19.10
N SER A 208 6.49 -1.07 18.59
CA SER A 208 5.59 -0.08 19.17
C SER A 208 4.13 -0.45 18.91
N THR A 209 3.25 -0.10 19.84
CA THR A 209 1.79 -0.09 19.61
C THR A 209 1.28 1.29 19.17
N GLU A 210 2.14 2.32 19.22
CA GLU A 210 1.79 3.70 18.96
C GLU A 210 2.31 4.19 17.62
N MET A 211 1.48 4.95 16.89
CA MET A 211 1.85 5.54 15.60
C MET A 211 2.90 6.65 15.71
N SER A 212 3.08 7.24 16.89
CA SER A 212 4.12 8.26 17.14
C SER A 212 5.55 7.76 16.84
N ALA A 213 5.79 6.46 16.90
CA ALA A 213 7.07 5.86 16.50
C ALA A 213 7.43 6.11 15.02
N LEU A 214 6.45 6.42 14.15
CA LEU A 214 6.67 6.76 12.75
C LEU A 214 7.47 8.06 12.56
N ALA A 215 7.51 8.94 13.56
CA ALA A 215 8.30 10.18 13.51
C ALA A 215 9.81 9.93 13.37
N GLU A 216 10.29 8.73 13.65
CA GLU A 216 11.70 8.34 13.46
C GLU A 216 11.96 7.72 12.06
N ALA A 217 10.92 7.30 11.35
CA ALA A 217 11.06 6.51 10.12
C ALA A 217 11.26 7.38 8.87
N ASP A 218 12.23 7.01 8.04
CA ASP A 218 12.44 7.55 6.70
C ASP A 218 11.53 6.86 5.68
N LEU A 219 11.36 5.55 5.84
CA LEU A 219 10.62 4.67 4.95
C LEU A 219 9.54 3.93 5.75
N ILE A 220 8.31 4.09 5.37
CA ILE A 220 7.16 3.51 6.05
C ILE A 220 6.40 2.64 5.07
N LEU A 221 6.23 1.36 5.40
CA LEU A 221 5.30 0.46 4.72
C LEU A 221 4.11 0.22 5.62
N THR A 222 2.90 0.46 5.13
CA THR A 222 1.68 0.21 5.89
C THR A 222 0.78 -0.78 5.18
N VAL A 223 0.30 -1.78 5.93
CA VAL A 223 -0.51 -2.89 5.42
C VAL A 223 -1.40 -3.45 6.52
N THR A 224 -2.31 -2.64 7.04
CA THR A 224 -3.25 -3.12 8.05
C THR A 224 -4.55 -3.61 7.42
N SER A 225 -5.36 -4.30 8.21
CA SER A 225 -6.74 -4.66 7.88
C SER A 225 -7.76 -3.70 8.53
N ALA A 226 -7.32 -2.51 8.92
CA ALA A 226 -8.21 -1.48 9.46
C ALA A 226 -9.16 -0.98 8.35
N VAL A 227 -10.38 -0.62 8.74
CA VAL A 227 -11.32 0.03 7.82
C VAL A 227 -11.24 1.55 7.85
N ASP A 228 -10.70 2.10 8.95
CA ASP A 228 -10.44 3.52 9.12
C ASP A 228 -8.95 3.82 8.95
N THR A 229 -8.63 5.06 8.63
CA THR A 229 -7.24 5.53 8.51
C THR A 229 -6.53 5.48 9.86
N VAL A 230 -5.26 5.09 9.85
CA VAL A 230 -4.43 4.95 11.07
C VAL A 230 -3.23 5.89 11.07
N ILE A 231 -2.84 6.43 9.91
CA ILE A 231 -1.70 7.35 9.75
C ILE A 231 -2.22 8.75 9.45
N GLU A 232 -1.97 9.68 10.38
CA GLU A 232 -2.32 11.09 10.30
C GLU A 232 -1.06 11.96 10.04
N PRO A 233 -1.21 13.24 9.62
CA PRO A 233 -0.08 14.11 9.26
C PRO A 233 0.99 14.28 10.34
N GLU A 234 0.60 14.31 11.61
CA GLU A 234 1.48 14.50 12.76
C GLU A 234 2.40 13.33 13.06
N HIS A 235 2.09 12.14 12.54
CA HIS A 235 2.91 10.95 12.72
C HIS A 235 4.18 10.95 11.84
N LEU A 236 4.24 11.82 10.84
CA LEU A 236 5.25 11.72 9.78
C LEU A 236 6.30 12.83 9.90
N LYS A 237 7.57 12.46 9.79
CA LYS A 237 8.65 13.46 9.70
C LYS A 237 8.79 14.01 8.28
N PRO A 238 9.37 15.23 8.11
CA PRO A 238 9.73 15.75 6.79
C PRO A 238 10.63 14.79 6.01
N GLY A 239 10.34 14.61 4.72
CA GLY A 239 11.10 13.72 3.83
C GLY A 239 10.71 12.24 3.91
N ALA A 240 9.80 11.85 4.79
CA ALA A 240 9.37 10.46 4.90
C ALA A 240 8.68 10.00 3.61
N VAL A 241 8.90 8.72 3.28
CA VAL A 241 8.16 7.98 2.25
C VAL A 241 7.16 7.06 2.93
N VAL A 242 5.91 7.09 2.51
CA VAL A 242 4.86 6.17 2.99
C VAL A 242 4.34 5.35 1.83
N CYS A 243 4.57 4.05 1.84
CA CYS A 243 4.02 3.08 0.90
C CYS A 243 2.76 2.43 1.51
N ASP A 244 1.58 2.83 1.03
CA ASP A 244 0.29 2.35 1.52
C ASP A 244 -0.23 1.18 0.67
N VAL A 245 -0.09 -0.03 1.21
CA VAL A 245 -0.57 -1.28 0.58
C VAL A 245 -2.01 -1.60 0.98
N ALA A 246 -2.46 -1.04 2.10
CA ALA A 246 -3.78 -1.35 2.67
C ALA A 246 -4.93 -0.91 1.76
N ARG A 247 -5.99 -1.73 1.73
CA ARG A 247 -7.26 -1.39 1.08
C ARG A 247 -8.45 -1.86 1.96
N PRO A 248 -9.20 -0.94 2.55
CA PRO A 248 -9.10 0.54 2.48
C PRO A 248 -7.73 1.09 2.91
N ARG A 249 -7.45 2.37 2.56
CA ARG A 249 -6.16 3.02 2.86
C ARG A 249 -5.94 3.22 4.34
N ASP A 250 -4.71 2.97 4.78
CA ASP A 250 -4.24 3.29 6.13
C ASP A 250 -3.90 4.78 6.29
N VAL A 251 -3.47 5.44 5.19
CA VAL A 251 -3.06 6.84 5.19
C VAL A 251 -4.25 7.77 5.00
N SER A 252 -4.41 8.71 5.94
CA SER A 252 -5.46 9.74 5.88
C SER A 252 -5.30 10.65 4.65
N ALA A 253 -6.40 10.98 4.00
CA ALA A 253 -6.40 11.96 2.91
C ALA A 253 -5.90 13.35 3.34
N LYS A 254 -5.94 13.67 4.64
CA LYS A 254 -5.36 14.89 5.19
C LYS A 254 -3.86 14.98 4.96
N VAL A 255 -3.14 13.82 4.99
CA VAL A 255 -1.69 13.80 4.72
C VAL A 255 -1.39 14.43 3.37
N ALA A 256 -2.07 13.99 2.30
CA ALA A 256 -1.89 14.55 0.97
C ALA A 256 -2.33 16.03 0.86
N ALA A 257 -3.25 16.46 1.72
CA ALA A 257 -3.77 17.83 1.70
C ALA A 257 -2.85 18.85 2.40
N VAL A 258 -2.13 18.44 3.46
CA VAL A 258 -1.39 19.37 4.33
C VAL A 258 0.12 19.13 4.37
N ARG A 259 0.61 17.96 3.85
CA ARG A 259 2.03 17.58 3.88
C ARG A 259 2.60 17.52 2.46
N ASP A 260 3.21 18.63 2.04
CA ASP A 260 3.92 18.73 0.75
C ASP A 260 5.42 18.37 0.86
N ASP A 261 5.82 17.90 2.04
CA ASP A 261 7.16 17.46 2.44
C ASP A 261 7.25 15.94 2.71
N VAL A 262 6.19 15.18 2.39
CA VAL A 262 6.11 13.72 2.56
C VAL A 262 5.68 13.08 1.23
N LEU A 263 6.33 12.00 0.83
CA LEU A 263 5.95 11.23 -0.35
C LEU A 263 5.05 10.07 0.05
N VAL A 264 3.76 10.16 -0.26
CA VAL A 264 2.81 9.04 -0.10
C VAL A 264 2.66 8.34 -1.45
N ILE A 265 2.87 7.02 -1.49
CA ILE A 265 2.65 6.19 -2.67
C ILE A 265 1.68 5.06 -2.39
N ASP A 266 0.86 4.73 -3.38
CA ASP A 266 0.04 3.52 -3.38
C ASP A 266 0.94 2.31 -3.62
N GLY A 267 1.01 1.40 -2.65
CA GLY A 267 1.76 0.16 -2.76
C GLY A 267 1.05 -0.89 -3.62
N GLY A 268 1.82 -1.85 -4.12
CA GLY A 268 1.28 -3.02 -4.80
C GLY A 268 0.77 -2.78 -6.22
N MET A 269 1.28 -1.78 -6.94
CA MET A 269 0.92 -1.51 -8.33
C MET A 269 1.87 -2.14 -9.34
N VAL A 270 1.30 -2.79 -10.35
CA VAL A 270 2.02 -3.60 -11.34
C VAL A 270 1.58 -3.23 -12.75
N ALA A 271 2.54 -3.04 -13.64
CA ALA A 271 2.32 -3.00 -15.08
C ALA A 271 2.21 -4.44 -15.59
N VAL A 272 1.07 -4.75 -16.22
CA VAL A 272 0.75 -6.08 -16.73
C VAL A 272 1.32 -6.23 -18.14
N PRO A 273 2.01 -7.34 -18.47
CA PRO A 273 2.61 -7.54 -19.77
C PRO A 273 1.55 -7.77 -20.86
N GLY A 274 1.77 -7.15 -22.03
CA GLY A 274 0.91 -7.22 -23.20
C GLY A 274 0.69 -5.84 -23.82
N GLU A 275 0.54 -5.77 -25.15
CA GLU A 275 0.36 -4.50 -25.85
C GLU A 275 -1.08 -3.96 -25.78
N ALA A 276 -2.05 -4.85 -25.58
CA ALA A 276 -3.47 -4.54 -25.61
C ALA A 276 -4.24 -5.05 -24.39
N VAL A 277 -3.61 -4.95 -23.20
CA VAL A 277 -4.23 -5.39 -21.94
C VAL A 277 -5.52 -4.61 -21.69
N CYS A 278 -6.64 -5.31 -21.66
CA CYS A 278 -7.95 -4.74 -21.43
C CYS A 278 -8.71 -5.49 -20.34
N PHE A 279 -9.05 -4.77 -19.28
CA PHE A 279 -9.86 -5.32 -18.18
C PHE A 279 -11.36 -5.20 -18.41
N ASN A 280 -11.80 -4.46 -19.46
CA ASN A 280 -13.21 -4.17 -19.76
C ASN A 280 -14.04 -3.70 -18.56
N PHE A 281 -13.36 -3.17 -17.56
CA PHE A 281 -13.92 -2.60 -16.33
C PHE A 281 -12.93 -1.61 -15.71
N ASN A 282 -13.42 -0.43 -15.35
CA ASN A 282 -12.61 0.57 -14.67
C ASN A 282 -12.71 0.37 -13.14
N PHE A 283 -11.69 -0.21 -12.56
CA PHE A 283 -11.55 -0.35 -11.10
C PHE A 283 -10.64 0.73 -10.47
N GLY A 284 -10.35 1.81 -11.20
CA GLY A 284 -9.64 2.99 -10.70
C GLY A 284 -8.21 3.14 -11.20
N PHE A 285 -7.74 2.24 -12.08
CA PHE A 285 -6.41 2.31 -12.66
C PHE A 285 -6.45 2.65 -14.16
N PRO A 286 -5.37 3.25 -14.68
CA PRO A 286 -5.13 3.32 -16.12
C PRO A 286 -5.09 1.93 -16.74
N PRO A 287 -5.35 1.80 -18.05
CA PRO A 287 -5.18 0.56 -18.77
C PRO A 287 -3.78 -0.04 -18.56
N GLY A 288 -3.70 -1.37 -18.48
CA GLY A 288 -2.43 -2.08 -18.29
C GLY A 288 -1.86 -2.09 -16.86
N LEU A 289 -2.51 -1.44 -15.90
CA LEU A 289 -2.09 -1.49 -14.50
C LEU A 289 -3.06 -2.33 -13.66
N ALA A 290 -2.51 -3.15 -12.76
CA ALA A 290 -3.26 -3.98 -11.83
C ALA A 290 -2.69 -3.92 -10.41
N TYR A 291 -3.45 -4.41 -9.44
CA TYR A 291 -2.91 -4.71 -8.11
C TYR A 291 -2.02 -5.95 -8.15
N ALA A 292 -1.01 -6.01 -7.30
CA ALA A 292 -0.09 -7.14 -7.22
C ALA A 292 -0.80 -8.48 -6.94
N CYS A 293 -1.85 -8.48 -6.12
CA CYS A 293 -2.65 -9.69 -5.89
C CYS A 293 -3.35 -10.22 -7.17
N MET A 294 -3.79 -9.31 -8.04
CA MET A 294 -4.31 -9.71 -9.36
C MET A 294 -3.18 -10.23 -10.25
N ALA A 295 -2.04 -9.55 -10.24
CA ALA A 295 -0.88 -9.91 -11.04
C ALA A 295 -0.28 -11.26 -10.63
N GLU A 296 -0.32 -11.66 -9.34
CA GLU A 296 0.05 -13.02 -8.90
C GLU A 296 -0.79 -14.08 -9.62
N THR A 297 -2.11 -13.90 -9.64
CA THR A 297 -3.02 -14.83 -10.33
C THR A 297 -2.73 -14.91 -11.82
N MET A 298 -2.43 -13.78 -12.47
CA MET A 298 -2.08 -13.70 -13.89
C MET A 298 -0.72 -14.37 -14.16
N ALA A 299 0.28 -14.11 -13.30
CA ALA A 299 1.62 -14.68 -13.44
C ALA A 299 1.61 -16.20 -13.30
N LEU A 300 0.87 -16.73 -12.31
CA LEU A 300 0.68 -18.18 -12.16
C LEU A 300 -0.03 -18.81 -13.36
N ALA A 301 -1.04 -18.13 -13.92
CA ALA A 301 -1.73 -18.62 -15.12
C ALA A 301 -0.82 -18.60 -16.35
N LEU A 302 0.03 -17.58 -16.54
CA LEU A 302 1.04 -17.53 -17.60
C LEU A 302 2.12 -18.61 -17.45
N GLU A 303 2.49 -18.94 -16.21
CA GLU A 303 3.44 -20.01 -15.89
C GLU A 303 2.82 -21.42 -16.06
N GLY A 304 1.49 -21.49 -16.20
CA GLY A 304 0.77 -22.77 -16.26
C GLY A 304 0.65 -23.47 -14.89
N ARG A 305 0.90 -22.74 -13.80
CA ARG A 305 0.81 -23.26 -12.41
C ARG A 305 -0.61 -23.15 -11.88
N TYR A 306 -1.38 -24.20 -12.11
CA TYR A 306 -2.76 -24.31 -11.63
C TYR A 306 -2.82 -25.08 -10.32
N GLU A 307 -2.22 -24.49 -9.28
CA GLU A 307 -2.22 -25.00 -7.90
C GLU A 307 -2.53 -23.84 -6.93
N SER A 308 -3.01 -24.16 -5.74
CA SER A 308 -3.17 -23.15 -4.69
C SER A 308 -1.80 -22.66 -4.25
N TYR A 309 -1.57 -21.34 -4.30
CA TYR A 309 -0.23 -20.80 -4.10
C TYR A 309 -0.11 -20.06 -2.77
N THR A 310 -0.62 -18.84 -2.66
CA THR A 310 -0.63 -18.11 -1.40
C THR A 310 -1.93 -18.37 -0.67
N LEU A 311 -1.88 -19.12 0.43
CA LEU A 311 -3.03 -19.38 1.30
C LEU A 311 -2.62 -19.32 2.78
N GLY A 312 -3.58 -18.92 3.62
CA GLY A 312 -3.35 -18.81 5.06
C GLY A 312 -2.54 -17.58 5.43
N LYS A 313 -2.17 -17.50 6.73
CA LYS A 313 -1.50 -16.33 7.30
C LYS A 313 0.03 -16.45 7.35
N HIS A 314 0.58 -17.55 6.84
CA HIS A 314 2.02 -17.81 6.84
C HIS A 314 2.55 -17.77 5.42
N ILE A 315 3.22 -16.69 5.08
CA ILE A 315 3.94 -16.49 3.83
C ILE A 315 5.44 -16.66 4.14
N THR A 316 6.18 -17.28 3.24
CA THR A 316 7.64 -17.41 3.38
C THR A 316 8.36 -16.47 2.43
N VAL A 317 9.57 -16.05 2.78
CA VAL A 317 10.44 -15.26 1.89
C VAL A 317 10.70 -16.00 0.58
N ALA A 318 10.95 -17.31 0.64
CA ALA A 318 11.18 -18.13 -0.56
C ALA A 318 9.97 -18.08 -1.52
N GLN A 319 8.75 -18.13 -0.99
CA GLN A 319 7.52 -18.02 -1.79
C GLN A 319 7.38 -16.63 -2.43
N VAL A 320 7.78 -15.57 -1.72
CA VAL A 320 7.81 -14.20 -2.26
C VAL A 320 8.84 -14.05 -3.37
N GLU A 321 10.04 -14.59 -3.17
CA GLU A 321 11.12 -14.58 -4.16
C GLU A 321 10.75 -15.39 -5.41
N GLU A 322 10.14 -16.56 -5.24
CA GLU A 322 9.68 -17.41 -6.34
C GLU A 322 8.65 -16.70 -7.22
N ILE A 323 7.60 -16.14 -6.64
CA ILE A 323 6.57 -15.44 -7.42
C ILE A 323 7.09 -14.17 -8.09
N ALA A 324 8.04 -13.48 -7.46
CA ALA A 324 8.70 -12.33 -8.08
C ALA A 324 9.50 -12.75 -9.33
N GLN A 325 10.19 -13.88 -9.28
CA GLN A 325 10.91 -14.45 -10.43
C GLN A 325 9.95 -14.87 -11.55
N ILE A 326 8.85 -15.56 -11.22
CA ILE A 326 7.82 -15.94 -12.19
C ILE A 326 7.23 -14.69 -12.87
N ALA A 327 6.83 -13.71 -12.08
CA ALA A 327 6.27 -12.47 -12.61
C ALA A 327 7.27 -11.70 -13.48
N GLY A 328 8.51 -11.56 -13.03
CA GLY A 328 9.60 -10.94 -13.80
C GLY A 328 9.88 -11.65 -15.12
N LYS A 329 9.90 -12.96 -15.13
CA LYS A 329 10.03 -13.81 -16.34
C LYS A 329 8.95 -13.46 -17.37
N HIS A 330 7.71 -13.32 -16.95
CA HIS A 330 6.59 -13.02 -17.85
C HIS A 330 6.49 -11.54 -18.23
N GLY A 331 7.28 -10.65 -17.61
CA GLY A 331 7.35 -9.21 -17.97
C GLY A 331 6.50 -8.29 -17.12
N PHE A 332 6.00 -8.75 -15.97
CA PHE A 332 5.39 -7.86 -14.97
C PHE A 332 6.47 -6.94 -14.39
N LYS A 333 6.11 -5.68 -14.14
CA LYS A 333 7.03 -4.65 -13.62
C LYS A 333 6.28 -3.76 -12.62
N LEU A 334 7.04 -3.05 -11.78
CA LEU A 334 6.45 -2.00 -10.95
C LEU A 334 5.71 -0.97 -11.82
N GLY A 335 4.47 -0.67 -11.49
CA GLY A 335 3.56 0.16 -12.29
C GLY A 335 3.78 1.68 -12.15
N GLY A 336 4.93 2.10 -11.60
CA GLY A 336 5.20 3.49 -11.23
C GLY A 336 4.51 3.89 -9.94
N PHE A 337 4.67 5.17 -9.56
CA PHE A 337 4.07 5.67 -8.32
C PHE A 337 2.74 6.37 -8.56
N ARG A 338 1.80 6.07 -7.70
CA ARG A 338 0.54 6.79 -7.59
C ARG A 338 0.32 7.21 -6.14
N SER A 339 -0.42 8.26 -5.96
CA SER A 339 -0.82 8.76 -4.65
C SER A 339 -2.31 9.10 -4.71
N PHE A 340 -3.13 8.50 -3.87
CA PHE A 340 -4.58 8.72 -3.87
C PHE A 340 -5.20 8.65 -5.27
N GLU A 341 -4.84 7.60 -6.02
CA GLU A 341 -5.30 7.30 -7.40
C GLU A 341 -4.78 8.26 -8.49
N ARG A 342 -3.88 9.18 -8.17
CA ARG A 342 -3.24 10.07 -9.14
C ARG A 342 -1.80 9.66 -9.38
N ALA A 343 -1.30 9.79 -10.61
CA ALA A 343 0.11 9.55 -10.89
C ALA A 343 0.98 10.55 -10.10
N VAL A 344 2.06 10.05 -9.51
CA VAL A 344 3.09 10.90 -8.90
C VAL A 344 4.06 11.32 -10.01
N THR A 345 4.25 12.63 -10.17
CA THR A 345 5.15 13.16 -11.20
C THR A 345 6.56 13.42 -10.65
N PRO A 346 7.61 13.47 -11.52
CA PRO A 346 8.95 13.84 -11.10
C PRO A 346 8.99 15.20 -10.37
N GLU A 347 8.18 16.18 -10.82
CA GLU A 347 8.09 17.50 -10.20
C GLU A 347 7.52 17.46 -8.78
N GLN A 348 6.59 16.53 -8.53
CA GLN A 348 6.09 16.30 -7.17
C GLN A 348 7.17 15.72 -6.26
N ILE A 349 7.97 14.77 -6.75
CA ILE A 349 9.08 14.17 -5.99
C ILE A 349 10.12 15.27 -5.65
N GLU A 350 10.52 16.08 -6.61
CA GLU A 350 11.46 17.18 -6.39
C GLU A 350 10.91 18.25 -5.42
N ARG A 351 9.63 18.52 -5.47
CA ARG A 351 8.97 19.40 -4.49
C ARG A 351 9.08 18.84 -3.08
N VAL A 352 8.76 17.55 -2.89
CA VAL A 352 8.86 16.88 -1.58
C VAL A 352 10.30 16.94 -1.07
N LYS A 353 11.31 16.61 -1.88
CA LYS A 353 12.73 16.71 -1.53
C LYS A 353 13.12 18.14 -1.10
N THR A 354 12.67 19.13 -1.83
CA THR A 354 12.97 20.55 -1.54
C THR A 354 12.34 20.99 -0.23
N ARG A 355 11.08 20.58 0.03
CA ARG A 355 10.36 20.93 1.25
C ARG A 355 10.86 20.19 2.48
N ALA A 356 11.33 18.96 2.31
CA ALA A 356 11.89 18.13 3.36
C ALA A 356 13.27 18.62 3.84
N ARG A 357 14.05 19.34 3.01
CA ARG A 357 15.33 19.88 3.44
C ARG A 357 15.12 20.89 4.57
N PRO A 358 15.86 20.78 5.71
CA PRO A 358 15.78 21.79 6.74
C PRO A 358 16.09 23.14 6.10
N ARG A 359 15.28 24.16 6.35
CA ARG A 359 15.58 25.53 5.96
C ARG A 359 16.93 25.89 6.61
N SER A 360 18.02 25.67 5.90
CA SER A 360 19.34 26.10 6.33
C SER A 360 19.26 27.59 6.61
N ALA A 361 19.85 28.01 7.71
CA ALA A 361 19.94 29.39 8.20
C ALA A 361 20.51 30.36 7.16
N SER A 362 19.75 30.65 6.11
CA SER A 362 20.05 31.65 5.07
C SER A 362 19.43 33.02 5.35
N ALA A 363 19.03 33.31 6.62
CA ALA A 363 18.49 34.60 7.02
C ALA A 363 19.37 35.37 8.01
N ALA A 364 20.65 35.01 8.15
CA ALA A 364 21.59 35.71 9.05
C ALA A 364 22.69 36.49 8.31
N LYS A 365 22.50 36.88 7.06
CA LYS A 365 23.46 37.72 6.32
C LYS A 365 22.75 38.83 5.57
N THR A 366 22.05 39.73 6.26
CA THR A 366 21.69 41.04 5.68
C THR A 366 21.29 42.03 6.80
N THR A 367 22.17 42.23 7.79
CA THR A 367 22.16 43.47 8.61
C THR A 367 23.54 43.67 9.21
N ARG A 368 24.56 43.82 8.36
CA ARG A 368 25.85 44.41 8.71
C ARG A 368 26.31 45.20 7.51
N SER A 369 25.79 46.39 7.34
CA SER A 369 26.49 47.48 6.60
C SER A 369 25.85 48.78 7.00
N SER A 370 26.71 49.72 7.28
CA SER A 370 26.51 51.14 7.56
C SER A 370 26.41 51.56 9.03
N ARG A 371 27.54 51.49 9.72
CA ARG A 371 27.93 52.58 10.63
C ARG A 371 29.29 53.06 10.17
N ASP A 372 29.27 54.17 9.51
CA ASP A 372 30.39 55.04 9.13
C ASP A 372 30.98 55.69 10.38
N PRO A 373 32.28 55.64 10.62
CA PRO A 373 32.93 56.39 11.73
C PRO A 373 33.52 57.67 11.20
N ALA A 374 32.81 58.82 11.38
CA ALA A 374 33.48 60.12 11.35
C ALA A 374 32.57 61.21 11.95
N ARG A 375 32.80 61.59 13.16
CA ARG A 375 33.06 62.99 13.51
C ARG A 375 33.39 63.13 15.00
N ALA A 376 34.67 63.40 15.23
CA ALA A 376 35.16 63.90 16.50
C ALA A 376 34.86 65.39 16.68
N GLU A 377 34.98 65.74 17.94
CA GLU A 377 35.38 67.05 18.49
C GLU A 377 34.33 68.05 18.97
N ARG A 378 34.57 68.30 20.25
CA ARG A 378 34.58 69.57 21.03
C ARG A 378 33.32 69.94 21.83
N GLY A 379 33.65 70.10 23.13
CA GLY A 379 33.21 71.21 23.89
C GLY A 379 32.77 70.96 25.34
N THR A 380 33.75 71.00 26.23
CA THR A 380 33.82 71.67 27.57
C THR A 380 32.54 71.67 28.47
N GLY A 381 32.64 71.04 29.56
CA GLY A 381 32.45 71.29 30.98
C GLY A 381 31.40 72.27 31.50
N PRO A 382 31.28 72.47 32.85
CA PRO A 382 30.81 71.56 33.88
C PRO A 382 29.67 72.14 34.70
N GLY A 383 29.04 71.46 35.60
CA GLY A 383 28.21 72.10 36.58
C GLY A 383 27.15 71.19 37.22
N SER A 384 27.49 70.79 38.43
CA SER A 384 26.71 70.75 39.67
C SER A 384 25.26 70.22 39.69
N ALA A 385 25.14 69.15 40.41
CA ALA A 385 24.52 69.11 41.76
C ALA A 385 22.99 69.05 41.81
N GLU A 386 22.57 68.13 42.54
CA GLU A 386 21.56 68.13 43.59
C GLU A 386 20.11 67.69 43.32
N GLU A 387 19.82 66.74 44.09
CA GLU A 387 18.62 66.51 44.94
C GLU A 387 17.31 66.06 44.28
N ALA A 388 16.93 64.94 44.67
CA ALA A 388 16.03 64.52 45.76
C ALA A 388 14.57 64.28 45.34
N ARG A 389 14.12 63.12 45.72
CA ARG A 389 12.79 62.74 46.21
C ARG A 389 11.56 62.96 45.31
N ARG A 390 11.02 61.90 44.88
CA ARG A 390 9.93 61.14 45.55
C ARG A 390 9.60 59.89 44.76
#